data_2aff240ac9033e0a8067d0b3cc713c5a
#
_entry.id   2aff240ac9033e0a8067d0b3cc713c5a
#
_cell.length_a   1.000
_cell.length_b   1.000
_cell.length_c   1.000
_cell.angle_alpha   90.00
_cell.angle_beta   90.00
_cell.angle_gamma   90.00
#
_symmetry.space_group_name_H-M   'P 1'
#
loop_
_entity.id
_entity.type
_entity.pdbx_description
1 polymer ?
#
loop_
_entity_poly.entity_id
_entity_poly.type
_entity_poly.pdbx_seq_one_letter_code
_entity_poly.pdbx_strand_id
1 'polypeptide(L)'
;MTFKFKHTLAVILAVVTVACSVVGTLAVSAAETDSQPATEATVASDVTDTSVEPTQATEPSQPVTEPPVTPTVSPTQPVKPNVGAIKNLTRTQYTTNSLSFKWDKVSGATGYVIYYRNNDAHKNFSRFTYVKSNACTLKKIRTATWYDVKVAAYVEHDGVKYEGKSQTYRTATLPNAVSVSLKESGAAITLSWSKNSQATGYKIYRMSGDTKGRYVLYKTITSNSTTSFRDKGVKNGRAYYYQIRAYRAIKKNTYYSSPSTIRCVAGLNAVNFKTDTRLSRVNLTWSKAMTTPTAYEIFYSTSKNGKYTKLGETKNTFYNTKKLTVGKTYYFRIRAYKYSGPSSNPKKYKCLGTFQTKSVKISKNAYGVSVGNTYVEISIDQQHMWYYKNGKLVVETDVVTGNYGTSDTPKGAYSIIYKASPATLMLNSHVTFWLPFTYDGCGIHDASWRSSWEYGGTRYKGHGSHGCVNTPYSAVKKIYNNISSGTRVVVY
;
A
#
# COMPACT_ATOMS: atom_id res chain seq x y z
N MET A 1 32.84 43.93 20.91
CA MET A 1 32.19 44.52 19.71
C MET A 1 31.07 43.61 19.28
N THR A 2 29.87 44.04 19.56
CA THR A 2 28.58 43.35 19.35
C THR A 2 28.05 43.60 17.96
N PHE A 3 27.60 42.57 17.25
CA PHE A 3 26.61 42.77 16.17
C PHE A 3 25.56 41.63 16.25
N LYS A 4 24.34 42.07 16.59
CA LYS A 4 23.11 41.29 16.47
C LYS A 4 22.57 41.46 15.04
N PHE A 5 22.21 40.36 14.37
CA PHE A 5 21.24 40.41 13.26
C PHE A 5 20.05 39.51 13.57
N LYS A 6 18.89 40.14 13.71
CA LYS A 6 17.56 39.52 13.68
C LYS A 6 17.16 39.38 12.22
N HIS A 7 16.72 38.19 11.80
CA HIS A 7 15.84 38.06 10.64
C HIS A 7 14.63 37.21 11.00
N THR A 8 13.50 37.88 10.95
CA THR A 8 12.15 37.36 11.03
C THR A 8 11.84 36.62 9.73
N LEU A 9 11.42 35.36 9.78
CA LEU A 9 10.91 34.63 8.64
C LEU A 9 9.43 34.34 8.88
N ALA A 10 8.59 34.92 8.02
CA ALA A 10 7.15 34.70 8.00
C ALA A 10 6.82 33.30 7.47
N VAL A 11 6.00 32.56 8.22
CA VAL A 11 5.45 31.27 7.78
C VAL A 11 4.13 31.54 7.09
N ILE A 12 4.04 31.22 5.81
CA ILE A 12 2.79 31.17 5.07
C ILE A 12 2.21 29.76 5.21
N LEU A 13 1.11 29.65 5.92
CA LEU A 13 0.33 28.44 6.11
C LEU A 13 -0.74 28.37 5.00
N ALA A 14 -0.59 27.49 4.03
CA ALA A 14 -1.63 27.18 3.06
C ALA A 14 -2.49 26.02 3.59
N VAL A 15 -3.71 26.34 4.00
CA VAL A 15 -4.74 25.36 4.37
C VAL A 15 -5.49 24.97 3.10
N VAL A 16 -5.38 23.71 2.70
CA VAL A 16 -6.24 23.11 1.67
C VAL A 16 -7.32 22.31 2.39
N THR A 17 -8.52 22.86 2.43
CA THR A 17 -9.75 22.18 2.86
C THR A 17 -10.30 21.33 1.72
N VAL A 18 -10.30 20.01 1.89
CA VAL A 18 -11.06 19.09 1.03
C VAL A 18 -12.39 18.79 1.73
N ALA A 19 -13.47 19.29 1.15
CA ALA A 19 -14.82 18.93 1.53
C ALA A 19 -15.17 17.55 0.99
N CYS A 20 -15.49 16.61 1.88
CA CYS A 20 -16.01 15.30 1.55
C CYS A 20 -17.53 15.30 1.80
N SER A 21 -18.31 15.27 0.73
CA SER A 21 -19.77 15.13 0.78
C SER A 21 -20.14 13.66 1.02
N VAL A 22 -20.84 13.43 2.12
CA VAL A 22 -21.46 12.15 2.47
C VAL A 22 -22.77 12.02 1.70
N VAL A 23 -22.93 10.98 0.90
CA VAL A 23 -24.22 10.53 0.36
C VAL A 23 -24.59 9.23 1.05
N GLY A 24 -25.75 9.25 1.69
CA GLY A 24 -26.29 8.15 2.48
C GLY A 24 -26.75 6.98 1.62
N THR A 25 -26.52 5.81 2.15
CA THR A 25 -27.05 4.53 1.66
C THR A 25 -28.38 4.20 2.35
N LEU A 26 -29.42 4.02 1.54
CA LEU A 26 -30.65 3.35 1.94
C LEU A 26 -30.50 1.84 1.71
N ALA A 27 -30.68 1.07 2.76
CA ALA A 27 -30.78 -0.37 2.70
C ALA A 27 -32.23 -0.79 2.35
N VAL A 28 -32.38 -1.68 1.39
CA VAL A 28 -33.60 -2.43 1.17
C VAL A 28 -33.29 -3.91 1.27
N SER A 29 -33.99 -4.54 2.19
CA SER A 29 -34.04 -5.98 2.42
C SER A 29 -34.78 -6.66 1.27
N ALA A 30 -34.27 -7.79 0.80
CA ALA A 30 -35.00 -8.72 -0.06
C ALA A 30 -34.96 -10.12 0.54
N ALA A 31 -36.15 -10.68 0.69
CA ALA A 31 -36.40 -12.05 1.12
C ALA A 31 -36.27 -13.01 -0.07
N GLU A 32 -35.79 -14.21 0.26
CA GLU A 32 -35.72 -15.39 -0.60
C GLU A 32 -37.10 -15.94 -0.91
N THR A 33 -37.28 -16.50 -2.12
CA THR A 33 -37.97 -17.80 -2.28
C THR A 33 -37.59 -18.45 -3.60
N ASP A 34 -37.30 -19.68 -3.45
CA ASP A 34 -37.00 -20.85 -4.25
C ASP A 34 -38.05 -21.18 -5.31
N SER A 35 -37.64 -21.72 -6.48
CA SER A 35 -38.06 -22.96 -7.12
C SER A 35 -37.96 -22.94 -8.66
N GLN A 36 -37.21 -23.90 -9.14
CA GLN A 36 -37.24 -24.47 -10.50
C GLN A 36 -38.22 -25.65 -10.49
N PRO A 37 -38.48 -26.41 -11.58
CA PRO A 37 -38.30 -26.26 -13.03
C PRO A 37 -39.51 -26.72 -13.90
N ALA A 38 -39.32 -26.86 -15.17
CA ALA A 38 -39.83 -27.84 -16.13
C ALA A 38 -40.52 -27.31 -17.39
N THR A 39 -39.87 -27.61 -18.48
CA THR A 39 -40.17 -28.51 -19.62
C THR A 39 -41.15 -28.05 -20.68
N GLU A 40 -40.55 -28.04 -21.87
CA GLU A 40 -41.04 -28.59 -23.17
C GLU A 40 -42.48 -28.42 -23.62
N ALA A 41 -42.64 -27.88 -24.82
CA ALA A 41 -43.09 -28.72 -25.95
C ALA A 41 -43.28 -27.91 -27.24
N THR A 42 -42.61 -28.37 -28.26
CA THR A 42 -42.91 -28.42 -29.68
C THR A 42 -44.37 -28.52 -30.08
N VAL A 43 -44.68 -28.03 -31.28
CA VAL A 43 -45.38 -28.64 -32.44
C VAL A 43 -45.84 -27.48 -33.36
N ALA A 44 -45.38 -27.25 -34.52
CA ALA A 44 -45.44 -27.80 -35.87
C ALA A 44 -46.85 -27.77 -36.50
N SER A 45 -46.75 -27.48 -37.77
CA SER A 45 -47.70 -27.76 -38.87
C SER A 45 -48.90 -26.78 -39.02
N ASP A 46 -49.33 -26.47 -40.13
CA ASP A 46 -49.09 -26.82 -41.53
C ASP A 46 -50.27 -26.25 -42.37
N VAL A 47 -49.98 -25.89 -43.64
CA VAL A 47 -50.78 -26.15 -44.83
C VAL A 47 -52.11 -25.33 -44.97
N THR A 48 -52.37 -24.66 -46.01
CA THR A 48 -52.65 -24.84 -47.46
C THR A 48 -53.34 -23.59 -47.98
N ASP A 49 -52.88 -23.01 -49.06
CA ASP A 49 -53.26 -23.25 -50.46
C ASP A 49 -54.73 -23.01 -50.83
N THR A 50 -54.90 -22.10 -51.72
CA THR A 50 -55.69 -22.24 -52.97
C THR A 50 -55.93 -20.88 -53.68
N SER A 51 -55.24 -20.64 -54.72
CA SER A 51 -55.59 -20.44 -56.09
C SER A 51 -57.05 -20.11 -56.36
N VAL A 52 -57.31 -19.13 -57.21
CA VAL A 52 -57.99 -19.20 -58.51
C VAL A 52 -58.01 -17.83 -59.22
N GLU A 53 -57.43 -17.78 -60.37
CA GLU A 53 -57.70 -16.89 -61.50
C GLU A 53 -58.97 -17.43 -62.29
N PRO A 54 -59.47 -16.88 -63.43
CA PRO A 54 -59.38 -15.57 -64.07
C PRO A 54 -60.79 -15.10 -64.68
N THR A 55 -60.68 -14.19 -65.59
CA THR A 55 -61.55 -13.85 -66.74
C THR A 55 -62.19 -12.45 -66.76
N GLN A 56 -62.07 -11.72 -67.72
CA GLN A 56 -62.05 -11.51 -69.12
C GLN A 56 -62.67 -10.12 -69.46
N ALA A 57 -61.93 -9.46 -70.27
CA ALA A 57 -62.23 -8.54 -71.36
C ALA A 57 -63.60 -7.94 -71.59
N THR A 58 -63.57 -6.66 -71.86
CA THR A 58 -64.16 -6.09 -73.08
C THR A 58 -63.79 -4.63 -73.31
N GLU A 59 -63.36 -4.37 -74.52
CA GLU A 59 -63.10 -3.13 -75.25
C GLU A 59 -64.45 -2.56 -75.82
N PRO A 60 -64.47 -1.43 -76.59
CA PRO A 60 -63.82 -0.10 -76.53
C PRO A 60 -64.83 1.05 -76.68
N SER A 61 -64.44 2.27 -76.44
CA SER A 61 -65.03 3.42 -77.16
C SER A 61 -64.14 4.70 -77.02
N GLN A 62 -63.95 5.25 -78.02
CA GLN A 62 -63.40 6.38 -78.79
C GLN A 62 -63.16 7.73 -78.05
N PRO A 63 -62.48 8.69 -78.70
CA PRO A 63 -61.43 9.52 -78.12
C PRO A 63 -61.96 10.89 -77.68
N VAL A 64 -61.42 11.42 -76.56
CA VAL A 64 -61.63 12.81 -76.16
C VAL A 64 -60.30 13.53 -76.33
N THR A 65 -60.32 14.58 -77.09
CA THR A 65 -59.30 15.53 -77.42
C THR A 65 -58.62 16.13 -76.17
N GLU A 66 -57.32 16.01 -76.12
CA GLU A 66 -56.44 16.57 -75.11
C GLU A 66 -56.31 18.10 -75.27
N PRO A 67 -56.37 18.92 -74.16
CA PRO A 67 -55.95 20.30 -74.19
C PRO A 67 -54.38 20.40 -74.09
N PRO A 68 -53.73 21.46 -74.52
CA PRO A 68 -52.30 21.55 -74.70
C PRO A 68 -51.57 21.43 -73.37
N VAL A 69 -50.72 20.47 -73.29
CA VAL A 69 -49.75 20.26 -72.17
C VAL A 69 -48.79 21.40 -72.08
N THR A 70 -48.92 22.15 -71.00
CA THR A 70 -47.87 23.05 -70.54
C THR A 70 -46.64 22.16 -70.08
N PRO A 71 -45.42 22.50 -70.51
CA PRO A 71 -44.27 21.68 -70.13
C PRO A 71 -44.11 21.72 -68.62
N THR A 72 -44.41 20.59 -67.95
CA THR A 72 -44.08 20.38 -66.54
C THR A 72 -42.60 20.36 -66.42
N VAL A 73 -42.03 21.41 -65.82
CA VAL A 73 -40.60 21.48 -65.45
C VAL A 73 -40.38 20.36 -64.40
N SER A 74 -39.70 19.31 -64.81
CA SER A 74 -39.26 18.22 -63.92
C SER A 74 -38.48 18.86 -62.79
N PRO A 75 -38.80 18.55 -61.50
CA PRO A 75 -38.07 19.13 -60.39
C PRO A 75 -36.60 18.74 -60.52
N THR A 76 -35.77 19.72 -60.77
CA THR A 76 -34.28 19.58 -60.78
C THR A 76 -33.91 18.96 -59.44
N GLN A 77 -33.38 17.74 -59.42
CA GLN A 77 -32.86 17.12 -58.21
C GLN A 77 -31.83 18.08 -57.59
N PRO A 78 -31.90 18.34 -56.28
CA PRO A 78 -30.94 19.25 -55.63
C PRO A 78 -29.51 18.76 -55.86
N VAL A 79 -28.72 19.58 -56.46
CA VAL A 79 -27.30 19.29 -56.75
C VAL A 79 -26.57 19.06 -55.44
N LYS A 80 -26.14 17.83 -55.20
CA LYS A 80 -25.39 17.47 -54.01
C LYS A 80 -24.10 18.26 -53.95
N PRO A 81 -23.85 19.11 -52.89
CA PRO A 81 -22.64 19.93 -52.80
C PRO A 81 -21.40 19.03 -52.75
N ASN A 82 -20.36 19.46 -53.44
CA ASN A 82 -19.06 18.78 -53.43
C ASN A 82 -18.32 19.10 -52.11
N VAL A 83 -18.04 18.04 -51.31
CA VAL A 83 -17.35 18.20 -50.02
C VAL A 83 -15.95 17.58 -50.10
N GLY A 84 -14.95 18.39 -49.79
CA GLY A 84 -13.56 17.99 -49.85
C GLY A 84 -13.22 16.81 -48.89
N ALA A 85 -12.18 16.06 -49.22
CA ALA A 85 -11.70 14.92 -48.42
C ALA A 85 -10.85 15.35 -47.21
N ILE A 86 -10.96 14.60 -46.12
CA ILE A 86 -10.01 14.73 -44.98
C ILE A 86 -8.62 14.27 -45.42
N LYS A 87 -7.61 15.09 -45.06
CA LYS A 87 -6.18 14.77 -45.25
C LYS A 87 -5.42 14.93 -43.93
N ASN A 88 -4.31 14.19 -43.79
CA ASN A 88 -3.36 14.28 -42.66
C ASN A 88 -4.00 14.13 -41.28
N LEU A 89 -4.99 13.22 -41.15
CA LEU A 89 -5.57 12.86 -39.86
C LEU A 89 -4.51 12.23 -38.97
N THR A 90 -4.12 12.93 -37.89
CA THR A 90 -3.09 12.52 -36.96
C THR A 90 -3.59 12.57 -35.52
N ARG A 91 -3.11 11.63 -34.67
CA ARG A 91 -3.34 11.65 -33.24
C ARG A 91 -2.27 12.54 -32.58
N THR A 92 -2.71 13.59 -31.88
CA THR A 92 -1.83 14.53 -31.18
C THR A 92 -1.56 14.13 -29.73
N GLN A 93 -2.59 13.61 -29.05
CA GLN A 93 -2.47 13.16 -27.66
C GLN A 93 -3.32 11.90 -27.41
N TYR A 94 -2.95 11.14 -26.39
CA TYR A 94 -3.71 10.01 -25.88
C TYR A 94 -3.43 9.77 -24.39
N THR A 95 -4.48 9.47 -23.66
CA THR A 95 -4.44 9.19 -22.24
C THR A 95 -5.15 7.86 -21.94
N THR A 96 -5.45 7.59 -20.70
CA THR A 96 -6.23 6.42 -20.30
C THR A 96 -7.71 6.51 -20.72
N ASN A 97 -8.24 7.71 -20.96
CA ASN A 97 -9.67 7.93 -21.24
C ASN A 97 -9.93 9.02 -22.28
N SER A 98 -8.92 9.42 -23.04
CA SER A 98 -9.10 10.41 -24.12
C SER A 98 -8.13 10.19 -25.28
N LEU A 99 -8.55 10.63 -26.45
CA LEU A 99 -7.79 10.62 -27.71
C LEU A 99 -8.00 11.96 -28.41
N SER A 100 -6.90 12.68 -28.71
CA SER A 100 -6.94 13.96 -29.42
C SER A 100 -6.40 13.81 -30.82
N PHE A 101 -7.08 14.43 -31.78
CA PHE A 101 -6.76 14.38 -33.21
C PHE A 101 -6.75 15.77 -33.82
N LYS A 102 -5.97 15.92 -34.88
CA LYS A 102 -6.00 17.05 -35.80
C LYS A 102 -5.92 16.55 -37.23
N TRP A 103 -6.39 17.36 -38.18
CA TRP A 103 -6.36 17.12 -39.62
C TRP A 103 -6.24 18.43 -40.37
N ASP A 104 -6.05 18.39 -41.70
CA ASP A 104 -5.99 19.58 -42.49
C ASP A 104 -7.36 20.24 -42.63
N LYS A 105 -7.39 21.56 -42.61
CA LYS A 105 -8.61 22.33 -42.87
C LYS A 105 -9.12 22.05 -44.29
N VAL A 106 -10.40 21.70 -44.41
CA VAL A 106 -11.04 21.49 -45.72
C VAL A 106 -11.76 22.79 -46.10
N SER A 107 -11.38 23.33 -47.27
CA SER A 107 -11.98 24.57 -47.80
C SER A 107 -13.47 24.36 -48.09
N GLY A 108 -14.29 25.34 -47.76
CA GLY A 108 -15.75 25.28 -47.98
C GLY A 108 -16.53 24.37 -47.01
N ALA A 109 -15.86 23.67 -46.09
CA ALA A 109 -16.55 22.85 -45.13
C ALA A 109 -17.26 23.69 -44.05
N THR A 110 -18.55 23.38 -43.77
CA THR A 110 -19.30 23.96 -42.65
C THR A 110 -18.76 23.45 -41.31
N GLY A 111 -18.24 22.23 -41.28
CA GLY A 111 -17.66 21.60 -40.11
C GLY A 111 -17.19 20.17 -40.37
N TYR A 112 -16.99 19.45 -39.30
CA TYR A 112 -16.52 18.05 -39.35
C TYR A 112 -17.37 17.19 -38.44
N VAL A 113 -17.60 15.96 -38.87
CA VAL A 113 -18.26 14.92 -38.07
C VAL A 113 -17.22 13.86 -37.68
N ILE A 114 -17.26 13.50 -36.41
CA ILE A 114 -16.37 12.50 -35.83
C ILE A 114 -17.18 11.28 -35.47
N TYR A 115 -16.72 10.14 -35.97
CA TYR A 115 -17.21 8.83 -35.61
C TYR A 115 -16.12 8.04 -34.91
N TYR A 116 -16.52 7.13 -34.02
CA TYR A 116 -15.63 6.19 -33.42
C TYR A 116 -16.21 4.79 -33.41
N ARG A 117 -15.33 3.82 -33.34
CA ARG A 117 -15.67 2.41 -33.15
C ARG A 117 -14.73 1.83 -32.10
N ASN A 118 -15.32 1.19 -31.07
CA ASN A 118 -14.59 0.38 -30.11
C ASN A 118 -14.40 -1.01 -30.69
N ASN A 119 -13.21 -1.32 -31.19
CA ASN A 119 -12.94 -2.59 -31.87
C ASN A 119 -12.90 -3.82 -30.94
N ASP A 120 -12.87 -3.60 -29.60
CA ASP A 120 -12.94 -4.67 -28.60
C ASP A 120 -14.41 -5.08 -28.31
N ALA A 121 -15.40 -4.25 -28.68
CA ALA A 121 -16.82 -4.45 -28.34
C ALA A 121 -17.79 -4.30 -29.51
N HIS A 122 -17.54 -3.42 -30.48
CA HIS A 122 -18.48 -3.04 -31.53
C HIS A 122 -17.85 -3.08 -32.93
N LYS A 123 -18.62 -3.59 -33.90
CA LYS A 123 -18.19 -3.62 -35.31
C LYS A 123 -18.50 -2.32 -36.05
N ASN A 124 -19.55 -1.58 -35.66
CA ASN A 124 -20.05 -0.42 -36.36
C ASN A 124 -19.53 0.89 -35.78
N PHE A 125 -19.44 1.92 -36.62
CA PHE A 125 -19.12 3.28 -36.19
C PHE A 125 -20.34 3.95 -35.58
N SER A 126 -20.16 4.61 -34.44
CA SER A 126 -21.10 5.51 -33.81
C SER A 126 -20.62 6.94 -33.96
N ARG A 127 -21.55 7.87 -34.19
CA ARG A 127 -21.22 9.31 -34.23
C ARG A 127 -20.88 9.78 -32.81
N PHE A 128 -19.73 10.43 -32.69
CA PHE A 128 -19.29 11.03 -31.42
C PHE A 128 -19.80 12.47 -31.29
N THR A 129 -19.48 13.30 -32.28
CA THR A 129 -19.86 14.73 -32.25
C THR A 129 -19.65 15.42 -33.61
N TYR A 130 -20.16 16.64 -33.71
CA TYR A 130 -19.80 17.61 -34.75
C TYR A 130 -18.89 18.66 -34.16
N VAL A 131 -17.91 19.14 -34.92
CA VAL A 131 -17.01 20.26 -34.54
C VAL A 131 -16.80 21.21 -35.72
N LYS A 132 -16.56 22.49 -35.42
CA LYS A 132 -16.21 23.50 -36.44
C LYS A 132 -14.69 23.59 -36.68
N SER A 133 -13.88 23.21 -35.69
CA SER A 133 -12.43 23.21 -35.78
C SER A 133 -11.88 21.94 -36.41
N ASN A 134 -10.73 22.01 -37.04
CA ASN A 134 -10.02 20.87 -37.62
C ASN A 134 -9.25 20.05 -36.56
N ALA A 135 -9.77 20.02 -35.34
CA ALA A 135 -9.26 19.23 -34.21
C ALA A 135 -10.42 18.75 -33.33
N CYS A 136 -10.26 17.62 -32.70
CA CYS A 136 -11.22 17.06 -31.75
C CYS A 136 -10.53 16.21 -30.68
N THR A 137 -11.10 16.21 -29.47
CA THR A 137 -10.72 15.30 -28.40
C THR A 137 -11.90 14.44 -27.98
N LEU A 138 -11.81 13.15 -28.20
CA LEU A 138 -12.71 12.18 -27.62
C LEU A 138 -12.38 12.03 -26.14
N LYS A 139 -13.34 12.33 -25.24
CA LYS A 139 -13.20 12.25 -23.79
C LYS A 139 -14.13 11.19 -23.22
N LYS A 140 -13.84 10.73 -21.98
CA LYS A 140 -14.66 9.73 -21.26
C LYS A 140 -14.82 8.40 -21.99
N ILE A 141 -13.84 8.03 -22.79
CA ILE A 141 -13.80 6.74 -23.49
C ILE A 141 -13.07 5.68 -22.64
N ARG A 142 -13.26 4.42 -22.97
CA ARG A 142 -12.72 3.29 -22.17
C ARG A 142 -11.19 3.23 -22.23
N THR A 143 -10.59 2.86 -21.11
CA THR A 143 -9.14 2.65 -20.96
C THR A 143 -8.68 1.38 -21.65
N ALA A 144 -7.41 1.34 -22.08
CA ALA A 144 -6.74 0.21 -22.72
C ALA A 144 -7.54 -0.39 -23.91
N THR A 145 -8.36 0.41 -24.57
CA THR A 145 -9.32 -0.02 -25.58
C THR A 145 -8.87 0.42 -26.96
N TRP A 146 -9.04 -0.46 -27.92
CA TRP A 146 -8.72 -0.24 -29.33
C TRP A 146 -9.85 0.52 -30.04
N TYR A 147 -9.50 1.67 -30.63
CA TYR A 147 -10.44 2.52 -31.35
C TYR A 147 -10.03 2.72 -32.80
N ASP A 148 -11.01 2.70 -33.71
CA ASP A 148 -10.97 3.38 -34.99
C ASP A 148 -11.71 4.69 -34.85
N VAL A 149 -11.06 5.82 -35.21
CA VAL A 149 -11.67 7.14 -35.24
C VAL A 149 -11.73 7.60 -36.67
N LYS A 150 -12.95 7.85 -37.17
CA LYS A 150 -13.23 8.28 -38.53
C LYS A 150 -13.68 9.75 -38.52
N VAL A 151 -13.10 10.56 -39.38
CA VAL A 151 -13.44 11.99 -39.54
C VAL A 151 -13.86 12.23 -40.96
N ALA A 152 -14.97 12.96 -41.15
CA ALA A 152 -15.43 13.48 -42.46
C ALA A 152 -15.67 14.98 -42.34
N ALA A 153 -15.38 15.74 -43.37
CA ALA A 153 -15.84 17.12 -43.52
C ALA A 153 -17.34 17.07 -43.96
N TYR A 154 -18.14 18.07 -43.61
CA TYR A 154 -19.48 18.21 -44.13
C TYR A 154 -19.77 19.67 -44.56
N VAL A 155 -20.64 19.78 -45.54
CA VAL A 155 -21.29 21.03 -45.91
C VAL A 155 -22.78 20.90 -45.55
N GLU A 156 -23.33 21.92 -44.91
CA GLU A 156 -24.76 22.01 -44.62
C GLU A 156 -25.45 22.86 -45.68
N HIS A 157 -26.42 22.28 -46.38
CA HIS A 157 -27.21 22.92 -47.42
C HIS A 157 -28.67 22.49 -47.23
N ASP A 158 -29.58 23.46 -47.15
CA ASP A 158 -31.01 23.26 -46.90
C ASP A 158 -31.29 22.35 -45.67
N GLY A 159 -30.55 22.55 -44.58
CA GLY A 159 -30.70 21.78 -43.35
C GLY A 159 -30.13 20.35 -43.40
N VAL A 160 -29.62 19.91 -44.57
CA VAL A 160 -29.04 18.59 -44.77
C VAL A 160 -27.55 18.64 -44.75
N LYS A 161 -26.90 17.72 -44.01
CA LYS A 161 -25.42 17.61 -43.91
C LYS A 161 -24.92 16.59 -44.94
N TYR A 162 -24.18 17.06 -45.91
CA TYR A 162 -23.54 16.24 -46.94
C TYR A 162 -22.08 16.00 -46.54
N GLU A 163 -21.73 14.71 -46.34
CA GLU A 163 -20.39 14.33 -45.92
C GLU A 163 -19.48 14.04 -47.10
N GLY A 164 -18.21 14.51 -47.01
CA GLY A 164 -17.15 14.23 -47.93
C GLY A 164 -16.43 12.91 -47.62
N LYS A 165 -15.35 12.63 -48.37
CA LYS A 165 -14.50 11.44 -48.16
C LYS A 165 -13.81 11.51 -46.80
N SER A 166 -14.09 10.50 -45.98
CA SER A 166 -13.56 10.39 -44.62
C SER A 166 -12.15 9.77 -44.60
N GLN A 167 -11.40 10.05 -43.51
CA GLN A 167 -10.18 9.32 -43.14
C GLN A 167 -10.36 8.65 -41.78
N THR A 168 -9.77 7.47 -41.61
CA THR A 168 -9.83 6.70 -40.37
C THR A 168 -8.45 6.55 -39.76
N TYR A 169 -8.32 6.84 -38.46
CA TYR A 169 -7.10 6.64 -37.68
C TYR A 169 -7.32 5.54 -36.62
N ARG A 170 -6.44 4.55 -36.63
CA ARG A 170 -6.49 3.41 -35.73
C ARG A 170 -5.52 3.57 -34.59
N THR A 171 -6.01 3.52 -33.34
CA THR A 171 -5.21 3.76 -32.13
C THR A 171 -5.84 3.10 -30.90
N ALA A 172 -5.20 3.28 -29.71
CA ALA A 172 -5.78 2.87 -28.45
C ALA A 172 -5.56 3.91 -27.35
N THR A 173 -6.40 3.87 -26.34
CA THR A 173 -6.15 4.52 -25.04
C THR A 173 -5.11 3.75 -24.25
N LEU A 174 -4.46 4.43 -23.30
CA LEU A 174 -3.46 3.82 -22.43
C LEU A 174 -4.13 2.91 -21.36
N PRO A 175 -3.48 1.83 -20.94
CA PRO A 175 -3.89 1.11 -19.74
C PRO A 175 -3.66 1.95 -18.49
N ASN A 176 -4.46 1.73 -17.46
CA ASN A 176 -4.27 2.33 -16.14
C ASN A 176 -2.96 1.83 -15.51
N ALA A 177 -2.32 2.68 -14.73
CA ALA A 177 -1.21 2.28 -13.89
C ALA A 177 -1.69 1.30 -12.79
N VAL A 178 -0.78 0.46 -12.32
CA VAL A 178 -1.03 -0.50 -11.25
C VAL A 178 -0.52 0.02 -9.91
N SER A 179 -1.14 -0.39 -8.80
CA SER A 179 -0.59 -0.14 -7.48
C SER A 179 0.43 -1.22 -7.14
N VAL A 180 1.68 -0.83 -6.89
CA VAL A 180 2.78 -1.76 -6.57
C VAL A 180 3.08 -1.78 -5.08
N SER A 181 3.35 -2.96 -4.54
CA SER A 181 3.74 -3.17 -3.14
C SER A 181 4.89 -4.17 -3.02
N LEU A 182 5.60 -4.09 -1.89
CA LEU A 182 6.68 -5.00 -1.53
C LEU A 182 6.11 -6.13 -0.67
N LYS A 183 6.30 -7.39 -1.10
CA LYS A 183 5.92 -8.58 -0.31
C LYS A 183 7.09 -9.22 0.42
N GLU A 184 8.29 -9.12 -0.14
CA GLU A 184 9.50 -9.69 0.45
C GLU A 184 10.70 -8.80 0.14
N SER A 185 11.59 -8.64 1.11
CA SER A 185 12.84 -7.89 1.00
C SER A 185 13.97 -8.63 1.74
N GLY A 186 14.09 -9.94 1.49
CA GLY A 186 15.10 -10.83 2.05
C GLY A 186 16.25 -11.09 1.07
N ALA A 187 16.64 -12.37 0.93
CA ALA A 187 17.58 -12.84 -0.07
C ALA A 187 17.04 -12.68 -1.51
N ALA A 188 15.75 -12.38 -1.64
CA ALA A 188 15.11 -11.95 -2.88
C ALA A 188 14.19 -10.77 -2.59
N ILE A 189 13.82 -10.03 -3.63
CA ILE A 189 12.78 -8.99 -3.57
C ILE A 189 11.56 -9.52 -4.29
N THR A 190 10.44 -9.64 -3.57
CA THR A 190 9.15 -10.02 -4.16
C THR A 190 8.23 -8.81 -4.20
N LEU A 191 7.87 -8.41 -5.41
CA LEU A 191 6.92 -7.35 -5.69
C LEU A 191 5.55 -7.96 -5.97
N SER A 192 4.50 -7.22 -5.65
CA SER A 192 3.14 -7.51 -6.11
C SER A 192 2.45 -6.23 -6.54
N TRP A 193 1.47 -6.35 -7.43
CA TRP A 193 0.71 -5.21 -7.94
C TRP A 193 -0.75 -5.57 -8.17
N SER A 194 -1.58 -4.54 -8.30
CA SER A 194 -3.00 -4.72 -8.62
C SER A 194 -3.18 -5.26 -10.04
N LYS A 195 -4.10 -6.22 -10.22
CA LYS A 195 -4.46 -6.73 -11.55
C LYS A 195 -5.02 -5.59 -12.42
N ASN A 196 -4.56 -5.52 -13.67
CA ASN A 196 -5.18 -4.72 -14.71
C ASN A 196 -5.78 -5.68 -15.75
N SER A 197 -7.10 -5.87 -15.68
CA SER A 197 -7.83 -6.85 -16.51
C SER A 197 -7.79 -6.53 -18.01
N GLN A 198 -7.53 -5.28 -18.38
CA GLN A 198 -7.50 -4.81 -19.76
C GLN A 198 -6.08 -4.80 -20.35
N ALA A 199 -5.06 -5.05 -19.54
CA ALA A 199 -3.70 -5.18 -20.02
C ALA A 199 -3.47 -6.53 -20.68
N THR A 200 -2.51 -6.59 -21.60
CA THR A 200 -1.96 -7.85 -22.12
C THR A 200 -1.00 -8.47 -21.12
N GLY A 201 -0.28 -7.63 -20.36
CA GLY A 201 0.69 -8.04 -19.36
C GLY A 201 1.42 -6.87 -18.75
N TYR A 202 2.61 -7.13 -18.22
CA TYR A 202 3.39 -6.14 -17.48
C TYR A 202 4.86 -6.15 -17.92
N LYS A 203 5.48 -4.97 -17.96
CA LYS A 203 6.93 -4.83 -18.08
C LYS A 203 7.50 -4.32 -16.78
N ILE A 204 8.52 -5.00 -16.28
CA ILE A 204 9.26 -4.66 -15.07
C ILE A 204 10.62 -4.13 -15.51
N TYR A 205 10.89 -2.90 -15.08
CA TYR A 205 12.20 -2.27 -15.25
C TYR A 205 12.87 -2.20 -13.89
N ARG A 206 14.18 -2.42 -13.86
CA ARG A 206 15.01 -2.34 -12.65
C ARG A 206 16.11 -1.32 -12.83
N MET A 207 16.37 -0.54 -11.79
CA MET A 207 17.51 0.35 -11.66
C MET A 207 18.27 -0.02 -10.38
N SER A 208 19.59 -0.10 -10.47
CA SER A 208 20.53 -0.35 -9.37
C SER A 208 21.88 0.27 -9.71
N GLY A 209 22.87 0.15 -8.84
CA GLY A 209 24.23 0.58 -9.15
C GLY A 209 24.79 -0.07 -10.42
N ASP A 210 24.44 -1.33 -10.69
CA ASP A 210 24.94 -2.05 -11.88
C ASP A 210 24.36 -1.49 -13.19
N THR A 211 23.22 -0.81 -13.16
CA THR A 211 22.59 -0.18 -14.33
C THR A 211 22.98 1.30 -14.49
N LYS A 212 24.01 1.75 -13.79
CA LYS A 212 24.49 3.15 -13.78
C LYS A 212 23.37 4.16 -13.55
N GLY A 213 22.42 3.82 -12.66
CA GLY A 213 21.30 4.68 -12.29
C GLY A 213 20.19 4.81 -13.35
N ARG A 214 20.16 3.97 -14.37
CA ARG A 214 19.11 3.94 -15.40
C ARG A 214 18.15 2.77 -15.20
N TYR A 215 16.89 2.96 -15.55
CA TYR A 215 15.91 1.88 -15.63
C TYR A 215 16.14 1.06 -16.88
N VAL A 216 16.44 -0.23 -16.72
CA VAL A 216 16.55 -1.17 -17.83
C VAL A 216 15.42 -2.18 -17.74
N LEU A 217 14.93 -2.65 -18.88
CA LEU A 217 13.93 -3.71 -18.93
C LEU A 217 14.52 -4.98 -18.31
N TYR A 218 13.89 -5.46 -17.25
CA TYR A 218 14.37 -6.61 -16.48
C TYR A 218 13.53 -7.87 -16.73
N LYS A 219 12.21 -7.73 -16.84
CA LYS A 219 11.30 -8.84 -17.11
C LYS A 219 10.06 -8.37 -17.88
N THR A 220 9.65 -9.14 -18.86
CA THR A 220 8.32 -9.04 -19.50
C THR A 220 7.44 -10.18 -18.98
N ILE A 221 6.23 -9.85 -18.56
CA ILE A 221 5.18 -10.77 -18.14
C ILE A 221 4.06 -10.66 -19.16
N THR A 222 3.73 -11.74 -19.84
CA THR A 222 2.78 -11.77 -20.97
C THR A 222 1.34 -12.05 -20.56
N SER A 223 1.10 -12.29 -19.26
CA SER A 223 -0.24 -12.52 -18.71
C SER A 223 -0.63 -11.41 -17.71
N ASN A 224 -1.84 -10.89 -17.85
CA ASN A 224 -2.40 -9.92 -16.92
C ASN A 224 -2.86 -10.55 -15.58
N SER A 225 -2.97 -11.88 -15.50
CA SER A 225 -3.27 -12.59 -14.26
C SER A 225 -2.07 -12.73 -13.33
N THR A 226 -0.84 -12.66 -13.87
CA THR A 226 0.39 -12.68 -13.06
C THR A 226 0.60 -11.31 -12.43
N THR A 227 0.37 -11.20 -11.13
CA THR A 227 0.44 -9.95 -10.37
C THR A 227 1.56 -9.91 -9.33
N SER A 228 2.55 -10.78 -9.48
CA SER A 228 3.74 -10.80 -8.64
C SER A 228 4.99 -11.20 -9.42
N PHE A 229 6.14 -10.77 -8.91
CA PHE A 229 7.44 -11.11 -9.46
C PHE A 229 8.48 -11.21 -8.33
N ARG A 230 9.26 -12.28 -8.33
CA ARG A 230 10.35 -12.53 -7.39
C ARG A 230 11.69 -12.34 -8.07
N ASP A 231 12.41 -11.28 -7.69
CA ASP A 231 13.78 -11.01 -8.13
C ASP A 231 14.77 -11.69 -7.19
N LYS A 232 15.41 -12.77 -7.66
CA LYS A 232 16.47 -13.49 -6.95
C LYS A 232 17.87 -12.90 -7.23
N GLY A 233 18.00 -12.02 -8.24
CA GLY A 233 19.27 -11.39 -8.64
C GLY A 233 19.60 -10.13 -7.85
N VAL A 234 19.38 -10.15 -6.53
CA VAL A 234 19.65 -9.02 -5.63
C VAL A 234 20.76 -9.37 -4.64
N LYS A 235 21.51 -8.33 -4.21
CA LYS A 235 22.55 -8.43 -3.20
C LYS A 235 22.10 -7.72 -1.93
N ASN A 236 22.29 -8.36 -0.77
CA ASN A 236 21.93 -7.81 0.53
C ASN A 236 22.59 -6.44 0.76
N GLY A 237 21.85 -5.51 1.33
CA GLY A 237 22.29 -4.14 1.61
C GLY A 237 22.19 -3.18 0.43
N ARG A 238 21.98 -3.69 -0.79
CA ARG A 238 21.90 -2.85 -1.99
C ARG A 238 20.48 -2.34 -2.22
N ALA A 239 20.37 -1.08 -2.63
CA ALA A 239 19.12 -0.47 -3.01
C ALA A 239 18.76 -0.81 -4.46
N TYR A 240 17.49 -1.12 -4.68
CA TYR A 240 16.89 -1.39 -5.98
C TYR A 240 15.65 -0.53 -6.19
N TYR A 241 15.47 -0.09 -7.42
CA TYR A 241 14.30 0.67 -7.85
C TYR A 241 13.62 -0.11 -8.95
N TYR A 242 12.33 -0.30 -8.83
CA TYR A 242 11.53 -0.98 -9.85
C TYR A 242 10.49 -0.04 -10.39
N GLN A 243 10.24 -0.16 -11.69
CA GLN A 243 9.09 0.40 -12.37
C GLN A 243 8.27 -0.74 -12.95
N ILE A 244 6.98 -0.75 -12.67
CA ILE A 244 6.04 -1.68 -13.28
C ILE A 244 5.11 -0.86 -14.17
N ARG A 245 5.00 -1.29 -15.44
CA ARG A 245 4.09 -0.70 -16.42
C ARG A 245 3.20 -1.78 -16.97
N ALA A 246 1.88 -1.61 -16.84
CA ALA A 246 0.94 -2.41 -17.58
C ALA A 246 1.07 -2.06 -19.07
N TYR A 247 0.93 -3.04 -19.96
CA TYR A 247 0.91 -2.79 -21.38
C TYR A 247 -0.27 -3.48 -22.08
N ARG A 248 -0.77 -2.84 -23.12
CA ARG A 248 -1.74 -3.38 -24.05
C ARG A 248 -1.06 -3.55 -25.42
N ALA A 249 -0.96 -4.77 -25.90
CA ALA A 249 -0.48 -5.07 -27.25
C ALA A 249 -1.68 -5.17 -28.20
N ILE A 250 -1.65 -4.42 -29.31
CA ILE A 250 -2.68 -4.40 -30.34
C ILE A 250 -1.97 -4.45 -31.69
N LYS A 251 -2.04 -5.59 -32.38
CA LYS A 251 -1.29 -5.84 -33.60
C LYS A 251 0.21 -5.57 -33.39
N LYS A 252 0.81 -4.69 -34.19
CA LYS A 252 2.24 -4.32 -34.09
C LYS A 252 2.53 -3.23 -33.05
N ASN A 253 1.51 -2.62 -32.41
CA ASN A 253 1.67 -1.51 -31.49
C ASN A 253 1.53 -1.94 -30.02
N THR A 254 2.31 -1.33 -29.14
CA THR A 254 2.24 -1.55 -27.71
C THR A 254 2.00 -0.21 -26.98
N TYR A 255 0.99 -0.16 -26.14
CA TYR A 255 0.58 0.99 -25.35
C TYR A 255 0.89 0.73 -23.88
N TYR A 256 1.56 1.69 -23.21
CA TYR A 256 2.05 1.52 -21.85
C TYR A 256 1.32 2.44 -20.88
N SER A 257 1.03 1.95 -19.71
CA SER A 257 0.59 2.80 -18.60
C SER A 257 1.69 3.78 -18.16
N SER A 258 1.33 4.77 -17.38
CA SER A 258 2.30 5.48 -16.55
C SER A 258 3.03 4.47 -15.66
N PRO A 259 4.33 4.72 -15.33
CA PRO A 259 5.09 3.81 -14.49
C PRO A 259 4.65 3.90 -13.02
N SER A 260 4.48 2.75 -12.37
CA SER A 260 4.39 2.64 -10.93
C SER A 260 5.74 2.25 -10.37
N THR A 261 6.26 3.04 -9.44
CA THR A 261 7.62 2.89 -8.94
C THR A 261 7.64 2.44 -7.48
N ILE A 262 8.61 1.59 -7.13
CA ILE A 262 8.90 1.24 -5.75
C ILE A 262 10.41 1.16 -5.55
N ARG A 263 10.86 1.57 -4.38
CA ARG A 263 12.25 1.44 -3.92
C ARG A 263 12.31 0.52 -2.74
N CYS A 264 13.31 -0.34 -2.69
CA CYS A 264 13.58 -1.25 -1.58
C CYS A 264 15.07 -1.50 -1.42
N VAL A 265 15.47 -1.99 -0.26
CA VAL A 265 16.82 -2.49 0.03
C VAL A 265 16.70 -3.99 0.29
N ALA A 266 17.52 -4.79 -0.37
CA ALA A 266 17.55 -6.23 -0.14
C ALA A 266 18.10 -6.57 1.24
N GLY A 267 17.63 -7.66 1.87
CA GLY A 267 18.05 -8.08 3.20
C GLY A 267 17.26 -7.48 4.37
N LEU A 268 16.20 -6.72 4.09
CA LEU A 268 15.27 -6.16 5.10
C LEU A 268 13.99 -7.00 5.25
N ASN A 269 14.08 -8.31 5.07
CA ASN A 269 12.92 -9.20 5.21
C ASN A 269 12.31 -9.13 6.61
N ALA A 270 11.10 -9.63 6.73
CA ALA A 270 10.41 -9.76 8.01
C ALA A 270 11.30 -10.50 9.01
N VAL A 271 11.50 -9.90 10.15
CA VAL A 271 12.26 -10.51 11.25
C VAL A 271 11.39 -11.56 11.93
N ASN A 272 11.95 -12.76 12.09
CA ASN A 272 11.24 -13.81 12.83
C ASN A 272 11.30 -13.47 14.32
N PHE A 273 10.16 -13.08 14.90
CA PHE A 273 10.14 -12.67 16.30
C PHE A 273 9.36 -13.64 17.19
N LYS A 274 9.80 -13.71 18.44
CA LYS A 274 9.15 -14.44 19.54
C LYS A 274 8.44 -13.42 20.43
N THR A 275 7.43 -13.88 21.13
CA THR A 275 6.67 -13.11 22.13
C THR A 275 6.75 -13.86 23.45
N ASP A 276 7.14 -13.18 24.51
CA ASP A 276 7.12 -13.70 25.86
C ASP A 276 6.31 -12.76 26.76
N THR A 277 5.32 -13.29 27.46
CA THR A 277 4.38 -12.48 28.24
C THR A 277 4.75 -12.59 29.72
N ARG A 278 5.08 -11.45 30.32
CA ARG A 278 5.42 -11.39 31.76
C ARG A 278 4.85 -10.13 32.39
N LEU A 279 4.19 -10.31 33.54
CA LEU A 279 3.64 -9.21 34.37
C LEU A 279 2.85 -8.14 33.58
N SER A 280 1.98 -8.56 32.70
CA SER A 280 1.19 -7.67 31.83
C SER A 280 1.99 -6.95 30.75
N ARG A 281 3.21 -7.38 30.47
CA ARG A 281 4.05 -6.89 29.36
C ARG A 281 4.31 -7.99 28.38
N VAL A 282 4.78 -7.62 27.21
CA VAL A 282 5.29 -8.54 26.21
C VAL A 282 6.72 -8.17 25.90
N ASN A 283 7.61 -9.11 26.10
CA ASN A 283 8.94 -9.07 25.56
C ASN A 283 8.92 -9.60 24.13
N LEU A 284 9.31 -8.77 23.19
CA LEU A 284 9.43 -9.09 21.78
C LEU A 284 10.92 -9.25 21.48
N THR A 285 11.33 -10.44 21.04
CA THR A 285 12.74 -10.71 20.65
C THR A 285 12.79 -11.22 19.22
N TRP A 286 13.80 -10.87 18.46
CA TRP A 286 13.93 -11.28 17.06
C TRP A 286 15.38 -11.43 16.61
N SER A 287 15.59 -12.15 15.52
CA SER A 287 16.90 -12.25 14.87
C SER A 287 17.24 -10.98 14.09
N LYS A 288 18.53 -10.70 13.94
CA LYS A 288 18.99 -9.58 13.07
C LYS A 288 18.45 -9.78 11.64
N ALA A 289 18.09 -8.69 10.98
CA ALA A 289 17.86 -8.69 9.54
C ALA A 289 19.16 -9.06 8.81
N MET A 290 19.05 -9.63 7.61
CA MET A 290 20.21 -10.03 6.78
C MET A 290 21.12 -8.84 6.40
N THR A 291 20.54 -7.64 6.39
CA THR A 291 21.24 -6.36 6.22
C THR A 291 21.07 -5.55 7.48
N THR A 292 22.15 -4.96 8.00
CA THR A 292 22.10 -4.06 9.16
C THR A 292 21.09 -2.94 8.88
N PRO A 293 19.96 -2.91 9.60
CA PRO A 293 18.95 -1.88 9.42
C PRO A 293 19.37 -0.57 10.12
N THR A 294 18.66 0.50 9.84
CA THR A 294 18.77 1.73 10.66
C THR A 294 18.13 1.50 12.02
N ALA A 295 16.95 0.90 12.04
CA ALA A 295 16.25 0.45 13.25
C ALA A 295 15.08 -0.49 12.87
N TYR A 296 14.37 -0.96 13.90
CA TYR A 296 13.14 -1.72 13.80
C TYR A 296 11.98 -0.86 14.28
N GLU A 297 10.85 -0.93 13.58
CA GLU A 297 9.59 -0.31 13.99
C GLU A 297 8.66 -1.39 14.57
N ILE A 298 8.07 -1.09 15.71
CA ILE A 298 7.16 -1.97 16.43
C ILE A 298 5.78 -1.33 16.48
N PHE A 299 4.75 -2.12 16.13
CA PHE A 299 3.35 -1.72 16.14
C PHE A 299 2.50 -2.74 16.86
N TYR A 300 1.34 -2.31 17.35
CA TYR A 300 0.35 -3.19 17.96
C TYR A 300 -1.08 -2.84 17.54
N SER A 301 -1.97 -3.82 17.68
CA SER A 301 -3.42 -3.66 17.56
C SER A 301 -4.12 -4.66 18.47
N THR A 302 -5.36 -4.38 18.85
CA THR A 302 -6.25 -5.36 19.52
C THR A 302 -7.08 -6.18 18.51
N SER A 303 -6.94 -5.90 17.21
CA SER A 303 -7.59 -6.64 16.12
C SER A 303 -6.56 -7.02 15.05
N LYS A 304 -6.65 -8.26 14.52
CA LYS A 304 -5.74 -8.77 13.48
C LYS A 304 -5.75 -7.89 12.22
N ASN A 305 -6.91 -7.43 11.82
CA ASN A 305 -7.12 -6.65 10.60
C ASN A 305 -7.42 -5.16 10.87
N GLY A 306 -7.31 -4.75 12.14
CA GLY A 306 -7.57 -3.37 12.56
C GLY A 306 -6.41 -2.43 12.28
N LYS A 307 -6.59 -1.17 12.68
CA LYS A 307 -5.54 -0.15 12.63
C LYS A 307 -4.44 -0.49 13.65
N TYR A 308 -3.19 -0.48 13.21
CA TYR A 308 -2.03 -0.69 14.06
C TYR A 308 -1.44 0.65 14.51
N THR A 309 -1.22 0.77 15.81
CA THR A 309 -0.56 1.93 16.42
C THR A 309 0.92 1.63 16.61
N LYS A 310 1.78 2.59 16.31
CA LYS A 310 3.22 2.47 16.53
C LYS A 310 3.51 2.55 18.03
N LEU A 311 4.22 1.53 18.55
CA LEU A 311 4.69 1.49 19.92
C LEU A 311 6.03 2.21 20.09
N GLY A 312 6.93 2.03 19.13
CA GLY A 312 8.25 2.61 19.19
C GLY A 312 9.19 2.14 18.09
N GLU A 313 10.44 2.55 18.23
CA GLU A 313 11.57 2.13 17.40
C GLU A 313 12.73 1.68 18.31
N THR A 314 13.52 0.72 17.83
CA THR A 314 14.75 0.27 18.50
C THR A 314 15.81 -0.16 17.50
N LYS A 315 17.06 0.02 17.85
CA LYS A 315 18.23 -0.56 17.15
C LYS A 315 18.53 -1.98 17.60
N ASN A 316 18.04 -2.34 18.79
CA ASN A 316 18.21 -3.66 19.39
C ASN A 316 17.31 -4.70 18.70
N THR A 317 17.58 -5.97 18.95
CA THR A 317 16.78 -7.09 18.49
C THR A 317 15.71 -7.54 19.51
N PHE A 318 15.37 -6.65 20.40
CA PHE A 318 14.31 -6.83 21.38
C PHE A 318 13.54 -5.51 21.63
N TYR A 319 12.34 -5.63 22.14
CA TYR A 319 11.51 -4.51 22.57
C TYR A 319 10.54 -4.95 23.67
N ASN A 320 10.48 -4.18 24.76
CA ASN A 320 9.54 -4.38 25.85
C ASN A 320 8.36 -3.46 25.68
N THR A 321 7.16 -4.03 25.72
CA THR A 321 5.96 -3.19 25.72
C THR A 321 5.79 -2.49 27.07
N LYS A 322 5.08 -1.38 27.07
CA LYS A 322 4.50 -0.85 28.31
C LYS A 322 3.44 -1.84 28.83
N LYS A 323 2.94 -1.64 30.07
CA LYS A 323 1.90 -2.45 30.66
C LYS A 323 0.66 -2.55 29.76
N LEU A 324 0.19 -3.77 29.52
CA LEU A 324 -0.97 -4.11 28.69
C LEU A 324 -2.09 -4.67 29.57
N THR A 325 -3.29 -4.70 29.07
CA THR A 325 -4.46 -5.21 29.82
C THR A 325 -4.44 -6.74 29.84
N VAL A 326 -4.46 -7.32 31.05
CA VAL A 326 -4.58 -8.76 31.26
C VAL A 326 -5.88 -9.29 30.65
N GLY A 327 -5.84 -10.46 30.06
CA GLY A 327 -6.97 -11.14 29.42
C GLY A 327 -7.22 -10.72 27.96
N LYS A 328 -6.70 -9.57 27.51
CA LYS A 328 -6.82 -9.13 26.12
C LYS A 328 -5.77 -9.78 25.21
N THR A 329 -6.16 -9.99 23.95
CA THR A 329 -5.26 -10.42 22.88
C THR A 329 -4.75 -9.20 22.14
N TYR A 330 -3.44 -9.13 21.93
CA TYR A 330 -2.76 -8.10 21.15
C TYR A 330 -2.08 -8.73 19.96
N TYR A 331 -2.08 -8.01 18.84
CA TYR A 331 -1.39 -8.36 17.60
C TYR A 331 -0.23 -7.42 17.43
N PHE A 332 0.97 -7.95 17.36
CA PHE A 332 2.20 -7.17 17.17
C PHE A 332 2.70 -7.30 15.74
N ARG A 333 3.23 -6.21 15.19
CA ARG A 333 3.91 -6.18 13.91
C ARG A 333 5.29 -5.56 14.07
N ILE A 334 6.29 -6.22 13.51
CA ILE A 334 7.68 -5.73 13.52
C ILE A 334 8.17 -5.71 12.09
N ARG A 335 8.91 -4.66 11.73
CA ARG A 335 9.68 -4.58 10.50
C ARG A 335 10.98 -3.85 10.70
N ALA A 336 12.02 -4.25 9.98
CA ALA A 336 13.24 -3.46 9.84
C ALA A 336 13.03 -2.32 8.84
N TYR A 337 13.78 -1.23 9.00
CA TYR A 337 13.89 -0.21 7.97
C TYR A 337 15.34 0.26 7.81
N LYS A 338 15.66 0.76 6.62
CA LYS A 338 16.96 1.35 6.33
C LYS A 338 16.79 2.64 5.55
N TYR A 339 17.48 3.68 5.97
CA TYR A 339 17.62 4.86 5.13
C TYR A 339 18.58 4.59 3.98
N SER A 340 18.25 5.14 2.81
CA SER A 340 19.06 5.01 1.61
C SER A 340 18.90 6.27 0.78
N GLY A 341 19.92 7.08 0.75
CA GLY A 341 20.01 8.33 -0.02
C GLY A 341 21.43 8.53 -0.55
N PRO A 342 21.67 9.58 -1.34
CA PRO A 342 23.02 9.98 -1.72
C PRO A 342 23.79 10.45 -0.48
N SER A 343 25.13 10.49 -0.56
CA SER A 343 26.00 10.90 0.56
C SER A 343 25.63 12.29 1.10
N SER A 344 25.18 13.19 0.23
CA SER A 344 24.68 14.53 0.60
C SER A 344 23.37 14.52 1.40
N ASN A 345 22.57 13.47 1.28
CA ASN A 345 21.33 13.29 2.05
C ASN A 345 21.05 11.79 2.27
N PRO A 346 21.76 11.13 3.21
CA PRO A 346 21.62 9.68 3.45
C PRO A 346 20.21 9.27 3.90
N LYS A 347 19.46 10.18 4.53
CA LYS A 347 18.10 9.92 5.04
C LYS A 347 16.98 10.25 4.03
N LYS A 348 17.32 10.65 2.80
CA LYS A 348 16.34 11.06 1.78
C LYS A 348 15.23 10.02 1.55
N TYR A 349 15.54 8.74 1.66
CA TYR A 349 14.57 7.66 1.42
C TYR A 349 14.57 6.65 2.56
N LYS A 350 13.41 6.42 3.17
CA LYS A 350 13.18 5.37 4.15
C LYS A 350 12.69 4.11 3.43
N CYS A 351 13.56 3.12 3.29
CA CYS A 351 13.21 1.82 2.71
C CYS A 351 12.72 0.89 3.81
N LEU A 352 11.53 0.35 3.64
CA LEU A 352 10.84 -0.48 4.63
C LEU A 352 10.99 -1.95 4.28
N GLY A 353 11.29 -2.79 5.28
CA GLY A 353 11.11 -4.22 5.20
C GLY A 353 9.64 -4.61 5.31
N THR A 354 9.37 -5.89 5.13
CA THR A 354 8.02 -6.44 5.30
C THR A 354 7.72 -6.69 6.78
N PHE A 355 6.44 -6.65 7.14
CA PHE A 355 6.00 -6.99 8.48
C PHE A 355 5.93 -8.50 8.70
N GLN A 356 6.29 -8.93 9.90
CA GLN A 356 5.78 -10.16 10.49
C GLN A 356 4.74 -9.82 11.56
N THR A 357 3.67 -10.61 11.66
CA THR A 357 2.60 -10.41 12.63
C THR A 357 2.49 -11.62 13.54
N LYS A 358 2.44 -11.40 14.86
CA LYS A 358 2.10 -12.40 15.86
C LYS A 358 1.07 -11.85 16.83
N SER A 359 0.24 -12.75 17.37
CA SER A 359 -0.70 -12.45 18.43
C SER A 359 -0.25 -13.07 19.73
N VAL A 360 -0.60 -12.44 20.83
CA VAL A 360 -0.39 -12.94 22.17
C VAL A 360 -1.54 -12.50 23.07
N LYS A 361 -2.08 -13.43 23.87
CA LYS A 361 -3.03 -13.12 24.94
C LYS A 361 -2.25 -12.79 26.19
N ILE A 362 -2.54 -11.64 26.80
CA ILE A 362 -1.84 -11.22 28.02
C ILE A 362 -2.35 -12.06 29.18
N SER A 363 -1.47 -12.83 29.78
CA SER A 363 -1.74 -13.63 30.96
C SER A 363 -1.39 -12.85 32.24
N LYS A 364 -1.83 -13.36 33.40
CA LYS A 364 -1.26 -13.01 34.69
C LYS A 364 0.23 -13.37 34.70
N ASN A 365 1.00 -12.88 35.67
CA ASN A 365 2.45 -13.06 35.72
C ASN A 365 2.89 -14.54 35.53
N ALA A 366 4.13 -14.73 35.10
CA ALA A 366 4.70 -16.05 34.78
C ALA A 366 4.70 -17.05 35.96
N TYR A 367 4.62 -16.57 37.21
CA TYR A 367 4.66 -17.37 38.42
C TYR A 367 3.29 -17.50 39.12
N GLY A 368 2.19 -17.05 38.51
CA GLY A 368 0.86 -17.14 39.07
C GLY A 368 0.62 -16.27 40.33
N VAL A 369 1.58 -15.46 40.73
CA VAL A 369 1.54 -14.63 41.95
C VAL A 369 0.98 -13.26 41.66
N SER A 370 0.08 -12.74 42.51
CA SER A 370 -0.36 -11.34 42.40
C SER A 370 0.77 -10.43 42.89
N VAL A 371 1.15 -9.46 42.05
CA VAL A 371 2.19 -8.47 42.40
C VAL A 371 1.63 -7.14 42.85
N GLY A 372 0.31 -6.97 42.79
CA GLY A 372 -0.36 -5.70 43.13
C GLY A 372 -0.01 -4.58 42.17
N ASN A 373 -0.14 -3.34 42.63
CA ASN A 373 0.15 -2.11 41.85
C ASN A 373 1.52 -1.50 42.21
N THR A 374 2.20 -2.00 43.25
CA THR A 374 3.55 -1.58 43.68
C THR A 374 4.43 -2.79 43.69
N TYR A 375 5.45 -2.82 42.82
CA TYR A 375 6.35 -3.97 42.64
C TYR A 375 7.60 -3.59 41.85
N VAL A 376 8.63 -4.41 41.99
CA VAL A 376 9.84 -4.37 41.16
C VAL A 376 9.78 -5.52 40.17
N GLU A 377 10.17 -5.28 38.94
CA GLU A 377 10.28 -6.24 37.87
C GLU A 377 11.70 -6.24 37.32
N ILE A 378 12.37 -7.40 37.29
CA ILE A 378 13.75 -7.57 36.85
C ILE A 378 13.80 -8.60 35.73
N SER A 379 14.31 -8.21 34.58
CA SER A 379 14.53 -9.10 33.44
C SER A 379 16.03 -9.40 33.31
N ILE A 380 16.41 -10.65 33.57
CA ILE A 380 17.80 -11.12 33.44
C ILE A 380 18.22 -11.09 31.96
N ASP A 381 17.37 -11.53 31.03
CA ASP A 381 17.71 -11.58 29.61
C ASP A 381 17.94 -10.19 29.00
N GLN A 382 17.32 -9.17 29.58
CA GLN A 382 17.42 -7.78 29.10
C GLN A 382 18.36 -6.96 29.93
N GLN A 383 18.78 -7.46 31.08
CA GLN A 383 19.56 -6.71 32.06
C GLN A 383 18.91 -5.35 32.37
N HIS A 384 17.59 -5.42 32.69
CA HIS A 384 16.78 -4.24 32.89
C HIS A 384 15.80 -4.41 34.04
N MET A 385 15.53 -3.32 34.77
CA MET A 385 14.65 -3.29 35.94
C MET A 385 13.61 -2.17 35.84
N TRP A 386 12.42 -2.45 36.29
CA TRP A 386 11.31 -1.48 36.43
C TRP A 386 10.76 -1.50 37.84
N TYR A 387 10.55 -0.32 38.41
CA TYR A 387 9.84 -0.15 39.66
C TYR A 387 8.53 0.59 39.44
N TYR A 388 7.45 -0.03 39.87
CA TYR A 388 6.11 0.55 39.84
C TYR A 388 5.63 0.87 41.25
N LYS A 389 5.01 2.05 41.43
CA LYS A 389 4.31 2.45 42.66
C LYS A 389 2.92 2.92 42.31
N ASN A 390 1.90 2.32 42.94
CA ASN A 390 0.48 2.62 42.68
C ASN A 390 0.12 2.54 41.19
N GLY A 391 0.67 1.58 40.47
CA GLY A 391 0.42 1.36 39.05
C GLY A 391 1.18 2.28 38.09
N LYS A 392 1.94 3.27 38.62
CA LYS A 392 2.75 4.19 37.81
C LYS A 392 4.21 3.73 37.79
N LEU A 393 4.85 3.83 36.63
CA LEU A 393 6.29 3.60 36.49
C LEU A 393 7.05 4.73 37.18
N VAL A 394 7.90 4.38 38.17
CA VAL A 394 8.69 5.34 38.94
C VAL A 394 10.15 5.32 38.51
N VAL A 395 10.72 4.11 38.27
CA VAL A 395 12.09 3.92 37.80
C VAL A 395 12.08 2.90 36.65
N GLU A 396 12.88 3.18 35.64
CA GLU A 396 13.27 2.28 34.56
C GLU A 396 14.77 2.45 34.36
N THR A 397 15.54 1.34 34.45
CA THR A 397 17.00 1.41 34.42
C THR A 397 17.60 0.10 33.92
N ASP A 398 18.75 0.19 33.25
CA ASP A 398 19.62 -0.95 33.00
C ASP A 398 20.30 -1.38 34.30
N VAL A 399 20.53 -2.68 34.47
CA VAL A 399 21.15 -3.31 35.63
C VAL A 399 22.20 -4.34 35.19
N VAL A 400 22.97 -4.85 36.16
CA VAL A 400 23.77 -6.07 35.97
C VAL A 400 23.37 -7.09 37.01
N THR A 401 22.81 -8.21 36.54
CA THR A 401 22.43 -9.34 37.39
C THR A 401 23.59 -10.28 37.64
N GLY A 402 23.35 -11.38 38.33
CA GLY A 402 24.32 -12.42 38.60
C GLY A 402 25.03 -12.97 37.37
N ASN A 403 26.24 -13.45 37.54
CA ASN A 403 27.08 -13.95 36.47
C ASN A 403 26.48 -15.25 35.90
N TYR A 404 26.19 -15.22 34.59
CA TYR A 404 25.47 -16.28 33.89
C TYR A 404 26.12 -17.65 34.02
N GLY A 405 25.38 -18.62 34.52
CA GLY A 405 25.79 -20.02 34.65
C GLY A 405 26.69 -20.32 35.81
N THR A 406 27.11 -19.31 36.60
CA THR A 406 27.97 -19.50 37.79
C THR A 406 27.35 -18.93 39.06
N SER A 407 26.69 -17.78 38.96
CA SER A 407 26.12 -17.07 40.10
C SER A 407 24.87 -16.33 39.64
N ASP A 408 23.96 -17.03 38.95
CA ASP A 408 22.75 -16.43 38.41
C ASP A 408 21.87 -15.79 39.49
N THR A 409 21.28 -14.63 39.19
CA THR A 409 20.21 -14.08 40.03
C THR A 409 19.03 -15.03 39.99
N PRO A 410 18.51 -15.53 41.14
CA PRO A 410 17.48 -16.54 41.15
C PRO A 410 16.17 -16.02 40.56
N LYS A 411 15.60 -16.75 39.59
CA LYS A 411 14.31 -16.46 38.98
C LYS A 411 13.20 -16.84 39.94
N GLY A 412 12.21 -15.96 40.08
CA GLY A 412 11.09 -16.20 41.01
C GLY A 412 10.29 -14.94 41.34
N ALA A 413 9.36 -15.12 42.27
CA ALA A 413 8.59 -14.05 42.85
C ALA A 413 8.91 -13.93 44.34
N TYR A 414 9.52 -12.84 44.69
CA TYR A 414 10.05 -12.51 46.01
C TYR A 414 9.35 -11.30 46.59
N SER A 415 9.83 -10.86 47.75
CA SER A 415 9.44 -9.59 48.39
C SER A 415 10.68 -8.92 48.97
N ILE A 416 10.75 -7.61 48.99
CA ILE A 416 11.80 -6.90 49.75
C ILE A 416 11.66 -7.30 51.21
N ILE A 417 12.73 -7.86 51.77
CA ILE A 417 12.74 -8.37 53.14
C ILE A 417 12.88 -7.19 54.11
N TYR A 418 13.88 -6.37 53.94
CA TYR A 418 14.09 -5.14 54.69
C TYR A 418 14.83 -4.11 53.83
N LYS A 419 15.16 -2.97 54.41
CA LYS A 419 15.95 -1.88 53.79
C LYS A 419 17.07 -1.49 54.71
N ALA A 420 18.29 -1.33 54.17
CA ALA A 420 19.44 -0.82 54.93
C ALA A 420 20.17 0.25 54.13
N SER A 421 20.71 1.24 54.82
CA SER A 421 21.56 2.29 54.28
C SER A 421 22.41 2.92 55.37
N PRO A 422 23.77 2.83 55.31
CA PRO A 422 24.56 1.96 54.40
C PRO A 422 24.47 0.48 54.81
N ALA A 423 25.07 -0.39 53.96
CA ALA A 423 25.21 -1.80 54.27
C ALA A 423 26.53 -2.35 53.78
N THR A 424 27.03 -3.36 54.51
CA THR A 424 28.18 -4.17 54.08
C THR A 424 27.67 -5.54 53.69
N LEU A 425 27.94 -5.92 52.46
CA LEU A 425 27.50 -7.19 51.86
C LEU A 425 28.58 -8.26 52.03
N MET A 426 28.29 -9.48 51.58
CA MET A 426 29.30 -10.54 51.48
C MET A 426 30.50 -10.05 50.68
N LEU A 427 31.69 -10.63 50.95
CA LEU A 427 32.99 -10.20 50.38
C LEU A 427 33.37 -8.75 50.71
N ASN A 428 32.88 -8.24 51.85
CA ASN A 428 33.20 -6.91 52.35
C ASN A 428 32.85 -5.75 51.37
N SER A 429 31.86 -5.95 50.50
CA SER A 429 31.41 -4.92 49.55
C SER A 429 30.51 -3.90 50.26
N HIS A 430 30.92 -2.63 50.28
CA HIS A 430 30.16 -1.54 50.86
C HIS A 430 29.21 -0.92 49.85
N VAL A 431 27.93 -0.78 50.20
CA VAL A 431 26.89 -0.18 49.37
C VAL A 431 26.14 0.88 50.16
N THR A 432 25.60 1.88 49.44
CA THR A 432 24.80 2.93 50.09
C THR A 432 23.38 2.46 50.34
N PHE A 433 22.81 1.71 49.44
CA PHE A 433 21.40 1.25 49.51
C PHE A 433 21.33 -0.26 49.32
N TRP A 434 20.71 -0.96 50.24
CA TRP A 434 20.53 -2.40 50.22
C TRP A 434 19.06 -2.79 50.36
N LEU A 435 18.58 -3.60 49.44
CA LEU A 435 17.22 -4.07 49.33
C LEU A 435 17.20 -5.59 49.06
N PRO A 436 17.41 -6.43 50.09
CA PRO A 436 17.41 -7.89 49.91
C PRO A 436 16.02 -8.40 49.58
N PHE A 437 15.97 -9.37 48.68
CA PHE A 437 14.73 -10.05 48.31
C PHE A 437 14.80 -11.59 48.40
N THR A 438 15.98 -12.13 48.70
CA THR A 438 16.15 -13.56 49.08
C THR A 438 16.84 -13.67 50.40
N TYR A 439 16.62 -14.78 51.15
CA TYR A 439 17.25 -15.04 52.44
C TYR A 439 18.72 -15.48 52.31
N ASP A 440 19.12 -15.96 51.13
CA ASP A 440 20.49 -16.35 50.78
C ASP A 440 21.36 -15.21 50.31
N GLY A 441 20.88 -13.95 50.42
CA GLY A 441 21.70 -12.75 50.24
C GLY A 441 21.63 -12.10 48.87
N CYS A 442 20.64 -12.44 48.00
CA CYS A 442 20.43 -11.66 46.79
C CYS A 442 19.57 -10.44 47.06
N GLY A 443 19.94 -9.30 46.51
CA GLY A 443 19.26 -8.04 46.69
C GLY A 443 19.54 -7.02 45.58
N ILE A 444 18.87 -5.89 45.65
CA ILE A 444 19.06 -4.73 44.76
C ILE A 444 19.93 -3.71 45.51
N HIS A 445 21.00 -3.26 44.92
CA HIS A 445 21.93 -2.29 45.54
C HIS A 445 22.67 -1.44 44.49
N ASP A 446 23.24 -0.32 44.93
CA ASP A 446 24.21 0.44 44.12
C ASP A 446 25.54 -0.32 43.93
N ALA A 447 26.21 -0.02 42.83
CA ALA A 447 27.50 -0.59 42.53
C ALA A 447 28.44 0.52 42.04
N SER A 448 29.01 1.26 42.99
CA SER A 448 29.88 2.40 42.71
C SER A 448 31.17 2.04 41.95
N TRP A 449 31.55 0.77 41.96
CA TRP A 449 32.68 0.23 41.21
C TRP A 449 32.39 -0.03 39.73
N ARG A 450 31.11 0.20 39.24
CA ARG A 450 30.74 0.05 37.85
C ARG A 450 30.60 1.41 37.17
N SER A 451 31.19 1.51 36.00
CA SER A 451 30.96 2.65 35.11
C SER A 451 29.55 2.62 34.50
N SER A 452 29.02 3.75 34.13
CA SER A 452 27.65 3.87 33.60
C SER A 452 27.42 3.03 32.33
N TRP A 453 28.41 2.82 31.50
CA TRP A 453 28.36 2.01 30.28
C TRP A 453 28.34 0.49 30.52
N GLU A 454 28.64 0.04 31.74
CA GLU A 454 28.66 -1.37 32.10
C GLU A 454 27.29 -1.94 32.43
N TYR A 455 26.28 -1.10 32.61
CA TYR A 455 24.94 -1.57 32.85
C TYR A 455 24.24 -2.00 31.57
N GLY A 456 23.41 -3.05 31.65
CA GLY A 456 22.68 -3.58 30.51
C GLY A 456 23.46 -4.55 29.62
N GLY A 457 22.85 -4.87 28.48
CA GLY A 457 23.48 -5.65 27.43
C GLY A 457 23.83 -7.10 27.82
N THR A 458 25.04 -7.53 27.50
CA THR A 458 25.52 -8.90 27.76
C THR A 458 26.57 -8.96 28.88
N ARG A 459 26.74 -7.89 29.65
CA ARG A 459 27.78 -7.77 30.65
C ARG A 459 27.71 -8.87 31.72
N TYR A 460 26.50 -9.30 32.11
CA TYR A 460 26.29 -10.41 33.05
C TYR A 460 26.86 -11.75 32.59
N LYS A 461 27.24 -11.90 31.32
CA LYS A 461 27.91 -13.07 30.76
C LYS A 461 29.41 -12.95 30.92
N GLY A 462 29.93 -13.20 32.09
CA GLY A 462 31.34 -13.15 32.43
C GLY A 462 31.76 -12.04 33.39
N HIS A 463 30.95 -10.96 33.53
CA HIS A 463 31.21 -9.84 34.45
C HIS A 463 29.95 -9.49 35.27
N GLY A 464 29.10 -10.49 35.55
CA GLY A 464 27.94 -10.36 36.42
C GLY A 464 28.31 -10.15 37.90
N SER A 465 27.26 -10.05 38.72
CA SER A 465 27.41 -10.07 40.19
C SER A 465 27.47 -11.52 40.73
N HIS A 466 27.53 -11.67 42.06
CA HIS A 466 27.38 -12.94 42.76
C HIS A 466 25.88 -13.29 43.04
N GLY A 467 24.94 -12.83 42.19
CA GLY A 467 23.51 -13.08 42.34
C GLY A 467 22.69 -11.80 42.61
N CYS A 468 23.29 -10.77 43.11
CA CYS A 468 22.66 -9.47 43.33
C CYS A 468 22.32 -8.74 42.03
N VAL A 469 21.49 -7.72 42.12
CA VAL A 469 21.14 -6.81 41.02
C VAL A 469 21.86 -5.49 41.21
N ASN A 470 23.03 -5.36 40.56
CA ASN A 470 23.81 -4.12 40.56
C ASN A 470 23.03 -3.05 39.77
N THR A 471 22.74 -1.94 40.41
CA THR A 471 21.85 -0.91 39.91
C THR A 471 22.58 0.45 39.95
N PRO A 472 22.42 1.32 38.94
CA PRO A 472 22.94 2.68 38.99
C PRO A 472 22.50 3.42 40.26
N TYR A 473 23.40 4.16 40.90
CA TYR A 473 23.18 4.84 42.17
C TYR A 473 21.91 5.69 42.19
N SER A 474 21.71 6.53 41.18
CA SER A 474 20.53 7.39 41.09
C SER A 474 19.20 6.62 41.04
N ALA A 475 19.20 5.46 40.34
CA ALA A 475 18.05 4.62 40.20
C ALA A 475 17.71 3.89 41.51
N VAL A 476 18.70 3.24 42.15
CA VAL A 476 18.47 2.53 43.42
C VAL A 476 18.12 3.52 44.55
N LYS A 477 18.72 4.72 44.62
CA LYS A 477 18.35 5.77 45.54
C LYS A 477 16.86 6.14 45.42
N LYS A 478 16.40 6.31 44.19
CA LYS A 478 14.99 6.63 43.92
C LYS A 478 14.06 5.46 44.29
N ILE A 479 14.48 4.21 44.03
CA ILE A 479 13.74 3.00 44.46
C ILE A 479 13.71 2.98 46.00
N TYR A 480 14.85 3.06 46.66
CA TYR A 480 15.00 2.99 48.12
C TYR A 480 14.08 3.98 48.85
N ASN A 481 14.05 5.22 48.37
CA ASN A 481 13.21 6.29 48.98
C ASN A 481 11.70 6.09 48.75
N ASN A 482 11.32 5.21 47.84
CA ASN A 482 9.91 4.99 47.45
C ASN A 482 9.35 3.63 47.74
N ILE A 483 10.21 2.62 48.03
CA ILE A 483 9.83 1.25 48.27
C ILE A 483 9.70 0.93 49.75
N SER A 484 8.83 -0.04 50.07
CA SER A 484 8.65 -0.53 51.46
C SER A 484 9.02 -2.02 51.52
N SER A 485 9.43 -2.52 52.68
CA SER A 485 9.53 -3.95 52.97
C SER A 485 8.18 -4.64 52.61
N GLY A 486 8.22 -5.86 52.16
CA GLY A 486 7.07 -6.59 51.65
C GLY A 486 6.70 -6.28 50.19
N THR A 487 7.29 -5.24 49.58
CA THR A 487 7.05 -4.95 48.15
C THR A 487 7.51 -6.13 47.28
N ARG A 488 6.64 -6.60 46.40
CA ARG A 488 6.95 -7.72 45.49
C ARG A 488 8.09 -7.40 44.53
N VAL A 489 9.00 -8.39 44.37
CA VAL A 489 10.07 -8.40 43.40
C VAL A 489 9.89 -9.63 42.51
N VAL A 490 9.84 -9.44 41.20
CA VAL A 490 9.73 -10.53 40.25
C VAL A 490 10.94 -10.54 39.35
N VAL A 491 11.67 -11.66 39.34
CA VAL A 491 12.89 -11.90 38.55
C VAL A 491 12.62 -12.98 37.52
N TYR A 492 12.91 -12.71 36.24
CA TYR A 492 12.72 -13.68 35.15
C TYR A 492 13.78 -13.57 34.05
#